data_3f356f331fe033c4120dcfb4b621846f
#
_entry.id   3f356f331fe033c4120dcfb4b621846f
#
_cell.length_a   1.000
_cell.length_b   1.000
_cell.length_c   1.000
_cell.angle_alpha   90.00
_cell.angle_beta   90.00
_cell.angle_gamma   90.00
#
_symmetry.space_group_name_H-M   'P 1'
#
loop_
_entity.id
_entity.type
_entity.pdbx_description
1 polymer ?
#
loop_
_entity_poly.entity_id
_entity_poly.type
_entity_poly.pdbx_seq_one_letter_code
_entity_poly.pdbx_strand_id
1 'polypeptide(L)'
;MAIREIGDNALFSRTRSAPRTHPARNAWRRVPRARCVARLFLDVFNVIDRVTLADRIEDLLPQTQCTKCGYDGCRPYAEAVARGEANYNQCPPGGAQGIARLAALLGKPVIALNPGNGEERARPLAVIDETLCIGCTLCMQACPVDAIVGAPKLMHTVVAELCTGCDLCVPPCPVDCIAMVPVTGQRTGWDAWSQTQADAARMRHDLRTARLARERQASEARAAARRAEAAASAAACAAQPTEQDEAAKKRAIIQAAMERARQKKEALAAQGIAPKNVENVTADVQAQIDAAEARRQRLAPPREDRDDEPNGPATPSEP
;
A
#
# COMPACT_ATOMS: atom_id res chain seq x y z
N MET A 1 39.49 -35.70 -18.61
CA MET A 1 38.89 -36.76 -19.45
C MET A 1 37.47 -36.33 -19.82
N ALA A 2 37.35 -36.14 -21.11
CA ALA A 2 36.21 -36.23 -22.01
C ALA A 2 35.14 -35.13 -21.95
N ILE A 3 35.35 -34.20 -22.81
CA ILE A 3 34.42 -33.29 -23.48
C ILE A 3 33.48 -34.14 -24.36
N ARG A 4 32.19 -33.87 -24.34
CA ARG A 4 31.27 -34.30 -25.40
C ARG A 4 30.55 -33.11 -26.00
N GLU A 5 30.94 -32.81 -27.22
CA GLU A 5 30.24 -32.01 -28.21
C GLU A 5 28.99 -32.76 -28.69
N ILE A 6 27.91 -32.05 -28.90
CA ILE A 6 26.76 -32.41 -29.75
C ILE A 6 26.31 -31.07 -30.34
N GLY A 7 26.50 -30.71 -31.59
CA GLY A 7 26.10 -31.40 -32.81
C GLY A 7 24.99 -30.56 -33.44
N ASP A 8 25.37 -29.79 -34.49
CA ASP A 8 24.52 -28.99 -35.39
C ASP A 8 23.37 -29.82 -35.98
N ASN A 9 22.23 -29.22 -36.14
CA ASN A 9 21.34 -29.56 -37.28
C ASN A 9 20.61 -28.30 -37.77
N ALA A 10 21.05 -27.87 -38.94
CA ALA A 10 20.39 -26.94 -39.84
C ALA A 10 19.21 -27.61 -40.49
N LEU A 11 18.17 -26.82 -40.75
CA LEU A 11 17.30 -26.82 -41.95
C LEU A 11 15.97 -26.13 -41.63
N PHE A 12 15.89 -24.85 -41.94
CA PHE A 12 14.60 -24.27 -42.28
C PHE A 12 14.68 -23.41 -43.54
N SER A 13 13.99 -23.86 -44.53
CA SER A 13 13.88 -23.40 -45.91
C SER A 13 13.44 -21.93 -46.03
N ARG A 14 14.12 -21.24 -46.93
CA ARG A 14 13.79 -19.91 -47.42
C ARG A 14 12.51 -19.95 -48.25
N THR A 15 11.49 -19.22 -47.84
CA THR A 15 10.48 -18.71 -48.77
C THR A 15 10.74 -17.22 -49.03
N ARG A 16 11.03 -16.93 -50.29
CA ARG A 16 11.23 -15.58 -50.82
C ARG A 16 9.86 -14.87 -50.88
N SER A 17 9.74 -13.74 -50.18
CA SER A 17 8.65 -12.78 -50.40
C SER A 17 9.22 -11.52 -51.05
N ALA A 18 8.52 -11.06 -52.09
CA ALA A 18 8.86 -10.00 -53.00
C ALA A 18 8.99 -8.62 -52.31
N PRO A 19 9.74 -7.67 -52.89
CA PRO A 19 9.93 -6.34 -52.30
C PRO A 19 8.71 -5.46 -52.52
N ARG A 20 8.15 -4.95 -51.42
CA ARG A 20 7.17 -3.84 -51.47
C ARG A 20 7.93 -2.50 -51.64
N THR A 21 7.74 -1.90 -52.76
CA THR A 21 8.21 -0.53 -53.07
C THR A 21 7.40 0.47 -52.24
N HIS A 22 8.04 1.16 -51.29
CA HIS A 22 7.52 2.34 -50.64
C HIS A 22 8.01 3.58 -51.37
N PRO A 23 7.12 4.55 -51.67
CA PRO A 23 7.55 5.82 -52.26
C PRO A 23 8.29 6.66 -51.22
N ALA A 24 9.50 7.05 -51.57
CA ALA A 24 10.32 7.96 -50.80
C ALA A 24 9.61 9.34 -50.74
N ARG A 25 9.27 9.77 -49.52
CA ARG A 25 9.01 11.18 -49.22
C ARG A 25 10.11 11.72 -48.33
N ASN A 26 11.16 12.18 -48.94
CA ASN A 26 12.18 13.04 -48.34
C ASN A 26 11.54 14.36 -47.93
N ALA A 27 11.19 14.52 -46.67
CA ALA A 27 10.87 15.79 -46.07
C ALA A 27 11.63 15.93 -44.76
N TRP A 28 12.96 15.89 -44.83
CA TRP A 28 13.80 16.38 -43.74
C TRP A 28 13.72 17.90 -43.74
N ARG A 29 12.75 18.47 -43.02
CA ARG A 29 12.78 19.86 -42.63
C ARG A 29 14.03 20.07 -41.80
N ARG A 30 14.97 20.85 -42.31
CA ARG A 30 16.14 21.35 -41.59
C ARG A 30 15.66 22.15 -40.39
N VAL A 31 15.67 21.56 -39.20
CA VAL A 31 15.53 22.26 -37.93
C VAL A 31 16.82 23.03 -37.71
N PRO A 32 16.81 24.36 -37.59
CA PRO A 32 18.03 25.15 -37.39
C PRO A 32 18.63 24.78 -36.02
N ARG A 33 19.76 24.07 -36.04
CA ARG A 33 20.54 23.61 -34.89
C ARG A 33 20.97 24.71 -33.91
N ALA A 34 20.98 25.94 -34.31
CA ALA A 34 21.39 27.09 -33.51
C ALA A 34 20.40 27.48 -32.39
N ARG A 35 19.09 27.16 -32.52
CA ARG A 35 18.09 27.53 -31.51
C ARG A 35 17.94 26.53 -30.37
N CYS A 36 18.35 25.27 -30.56
CA CYS A 36 18.28 24.25 -29.50
C CYS A 36 19.38 24.43 -28.44
N VAL A 37 20.60 24.80 -28.84
CA VAL A 37 21.72 24.90 -27.89
C VAL A 37 21.56 26.12 -26.99
N ALA A 38 21.09 27.26 -27.51
CA ALA A 38 20.83 28.46 -26.71
C ALA A 38 19.69 28.25 -25.70
N ARG A 39 18.68 27.44 -26.03
CA ARG A 39 17.57 27.14 -25.11
C ARG A 39 17.99 26.18 -24.01
N LEU A 40 18.83 25.19 -24.31
CA LEU A 40 19.41 24.30 -23.29
C LEU A 40 20.31 25.07 -22.30
N PHE A 41 21.10 26.03 -22.77
CA PHE A 41 21.93 26.87 -21.91
C PHE A 41 21.07 27.79 -21.00
N LEU A 42 20.01 28.39 -21.55
CA LEU A 42 19.09 29.24 -20.76
C LEU A 42 18.32 28.41 -19.73
N ASP A 43 17.92 27.18 -20.02
CA ASP A 43 17.25 26.30 -19.09
C ASP A 43 18.19 25.83 -17.96
N VAL A 44 19.46 25.58 -18.25
CA VAL A 44 20.47 25.23 -17.23
C VAL A 44 20.79 26.43 -16.32
N PHE A 45 20.89 27.65 -16.83
CA PHE A 45 21.07 28.86 -16.01
C PHE A 45 19.84 29.16 -15.16
N ASN A 46 18.62 28.94 -15.66
CA ASN A 46 17.37 29.13 -14.92
C ASN A 46 17.17 28.07 -13.79
N VAL A 47 17.81 26.91 -13.89
CA VAL A 47 17.78 25.89 -12.83
C VAL A 47 18.75 26.23 -11.71
N ILE A 48 19.91 26.82 -12.02
CA ILE A 48 20.89 27.24 -11.03
C ILE A 48 20.39 28.42 -10.16
N ASP A 49 19.57 29.31 -10.72
CA ASP A 49 18.98 30.45 -10.00
C ASP A 49 17.80 30.06 -9.07
N ARG A 50 17.39 28.77 -9.05
CA ARG A 50 16.26 28.28 -8.26
C ARG A 50 16.64 27.46 -7.02
N VAL A 51 17.93 27.26 -6.76
CA VAL A 51 18.39 26.56 -5.56
C VAL A 51 18.13 27.42 -4.34
N THR A 52 17.14 27.05 -3.55
CA THR A 52 16.74 27.78 -2.33
C THR A 52 17.74 27.54 -1.20
N LEU A 53 17.72 28.38 -0.18
CA LEU A 53 18.51 28.14 1.04
C LEU A 53 18.17 26.80 1.68
N ALA A 54 16.89 26.40 1.63
CA ALA A 54 16.44 25.09 2.13
C ALA A 54 17.09 23.93 1.37
N ASP A 55 17.24 24.03 0.04
CA ASP A 55 17.92 23.02 -0.78
C ASP A 55 19.38 22.87 -0.37
N ARG A 56 20.08 24.00 -0.18
CA ARG A 56 21.48 24.03 0.27
C ARG A 56 21.66 23.44 1.67
N ILE A 57 20.72 23.71 2.58
CA ILE A 57 20.73 23.13 3.94
C ILE A 57 20.46 21.62 3.85
N GLU A 58 19.49 21.20 3.07
CA GLU A 58 19.15 19.79 2.89
C GLU A 58 20.33 18.99 2.33
N ASP A 59 21.11 19.53 1.40
CA ASP A 59 22.33 18.91 0.84
C ASP A 59 23.42 18.65 1.91
N LEU A 60 23.40 19.41 3.00
CA LEU A 60 24.34 19.24 4.11
C LEU A 60 23.81 18.32 5.21
N LEU A 61 22.60 17.77 5.08
CA LEU A 61 22.02 16.84 6.03
C LEU A 61 22.35 15.38 5.67
N PRO A 62 22.51 14.48 6.64
CA PRO A 62 22.93 13.09 6.41
C PRO A 62 21.83 12.23 5.78
N GLN A 63 20.65 12.74 5.53
CA GLN A 63 19.52 12.08 4.84
C GLN A 63 19.09 10.76 5.48
N THR A 64 19.26 10.62 6.79
CA THR A 64 18.83 9.43 7.55
C THR A 64 17.33 9.35 7.75
N GLN A 65 16.61 10.47 7.56
CA GLN A 65 15.14 10.58 7.71
C GLN A 65 14.62 10.09 9.07
N CYS A 66 15.43 10.23 10.14
CA CYS A 66 15.23 9.62 11.45
C CYS A 66 14.23 10.35 12.37
N THR A 67 13.75 11.52 11.98
CA THR A 67 12.84 12.40 12.74
C THR A 67 13.36 12.90 14.12
N LYS A 68 14.58 12.56 14.52
CA LYS A 68 15.16 12.95 15.83
C LYS A 68 15.28 14.46 16.03
N CYS A 69 15.37 15.23 14.95
CA CYS A 69 15.36 16.70 14.98
C CYS A 69 13.99 17.29 15.36
N GLY A 70 12.94 16.46 15.51
CA GLY A 70 11.57 16.89 15.79
C GLY A 70 10.73 17.22 14.55
N TYR A 71 11.25 16.93 13.34
CA TYR A 71 10.57 17.14 12.06
C TYR A 71 10.37 15.82 11.34
N ASP A 72 9.38 15.75 10.45
CA ASP A 72 9.00 14.54 9.71
C ASP A 72 10.00 14.14 8.59
N GLY A 73 11.27 14.51 8.74
CA GLY A 73 12.33 14.17 7.80
C GLY A 73 13.34 15.29 7.62
N CYS A 74 14.34 15.07 6.75
CA CYS A 74 15.41 16.02 6.53
C CYS A 74 14.94 17.28 5.79
N ARG A 75 14.06 17.16 4.82
CA ARG A 75 13.52 18.30 4.06
C ARG A 75 12.72 19.28 4.93
N PRO A 76 11.71 18.86 5.72
CA PRO A 76 11.00 19.77 6.62
C PRO A 76 11.91 20.47 7.62
N TYR A 77 12.92 19.78 8.13
CA TYR A 77 13.91 20.39 9.01
C TYR A 77 14.74 21.46 8.27
N ALA A 78 15.22 21.17 7.06
CA ALA A 78 15.96 22.13 6.25
C ALA A 78 15.14 23.40 5.95
N GLU A 79 13.86 23.25 5.65
CA GLU A 79 12.93 24.36 5.42
C GLU A 79 12.72 25.19 6.70
N ALA A 80 12.54 24.56 7.85
CA ALA A 80 12.38 25.24 9.12
C ALA A 80 13.64 26.02 9.51
N VAL A 81 14.83 25.45 9.29
CA VAL A 81 16.10 26.17 9.50
C VAL A 81 16.23 27.35 8.54
N ALA A 82 15.85 27.19 7.26
CA ALA A 82 15.90 28.26 6.27
C ALA A 82 14.96 29.43 6.61
N ARG A 83 13.81 29.14 7.23
CA ARG A 83 12.85 30.16 7.73
C ARG A 83 13.23 30.74 9.10
N GLY A 84 14.26 30.18 9.77
CA GLY A 84 14.65 30.59 11.11
C GLY A 84 13.74 30.07 12.22
N GLU A 85 12.85 29.12 11.94
CA GLU A 85 11.94 28.49 12.90
C GLU A 85 12.62 27.38 13.71
N ALA A 86 13.65 26.75 13.13
CA ALA A 86 14.47 25.73 13.78
C ALA A 86 15.93 26.15 13.92
N ASN A 87 16.58 25.66 14.97
CA ASN A 87 18.01 25.83 15.13
C ASN A 87 18.77 24.75 14.32
N TYR A 88 19.97 25.11 13.80
CA TYR A 88 20.78 24.22 12.95
C TYR A 88 21.57 23.15 13.73
N ASN A 89 21.37 23.03 15.05
CA ASN A 89 22.02 22.04 15.91
C ASN A 89 21.11 20.90 16.39
N GLN A 90 20.03 20.60 15.69
CA GLN A 90 19.04 19.61 16.11
C GLN A 90 19.19 18.23 15.42
N CYS A 91 20.27 17.99 14.66
CA CYS A 91 20.47 16.75 13.91
C CYS A 91 21.54 15.86 14.54
N PRO A 92 21.20 14.85 15.40
CA PRO A 92 22.20 13.97 16.01
C PRO A 92 22.99 13.14 15.00
N PRO A 93 22.39 12.55 13.92
CA PRO A 93 23.15 11.82 12.92
C PRO A 93 24.14 12.68 12.12
N GLY A 94 23.91 14.00 12.03
CA GLY A 94 24.88 14.92 11.43
C GLY A 94 26.05 15.24 12.34
N GLY A 95 25.83 15.16 13.64
CA GLY A 95 26.82 15.39 14.67
C GLY A 95 27.45 16.80 14.65
N ALA A 96 28.58 16.94 15.34
CA ALA A 96 29.31 18.20 15.39
C ALA A 96 29.79 18.68 14.02
N GLN A 97 30.17 17.77 13.12
CA GLN A 97 30.57 18.10 11.75
C GLN A 97 29.40 18.65 10.92
N GLY A 98 28.19 18.04 11.06
CA GLY A 98 26.98 18.54 10.40
C GLY A 98 26.65 19.94 10.83
N ILE A 99 26.73 20.23 12.14
CA ILE A 99 26.51 21.56 12.70
C ILE A 99 27.54 22.56 12.14
N ALA A 100 28.82 22.19 12.07
CA ALA A 100 29.86 23.05 11.51
C ALA A 100 29.60 23.37 10.03
N ARG A 101 29.17 22.40 9.24
CA ARG A 101 28.80 22.57 7.80
C ARG A 101 27.62 23.53 7.64
N LEU A 102 26.58 23.37 8.48
CA LEU A 102 25.42 24.26 8.49
C LEU A 102 25.76 25.67 8.99
N ALA A 103 26.56 25.77 10.04
CA ALA A 103 27.04 27.06 10.56
C ALA A 103 27.83 27.84 9.51
N ALA A 104 28.73 27.18 8.77
CA ALA A 104 29.48 27.78 7.67
C ALA A 104 28.56 28.27 6.55
N LEU A 105 27.55 27.48 6.16
CA LEU A 105 26.54 27.87 5.14
C LEU A 105 25.73 29.11 5.59
N LEU A 106 25.32 29.14 6.86
CA LEU A 106 24.46 30.19 7.44
C LEU A 106 25.21 31.41 7.90
N GLY A 107 26.57 31.42 7.90
CA GLY A 107 27.39 32.48 8.48
C GLY A 107 27.19 32.63 9.97
N LYS A 108 26.92 31.56 10.70
CA LYS A 108 26.63 31.52 12.14
C LYS A 108 27.78 30.83 12.92
N PRO A 109 27.93 31.07 14.24
CA PRO A 109 28.91 30.36 15.05
C PRO A 109 28.59 28.87 15.15
N VAL A 110 29.62 28.03 15.33
CA VAL A 110 29.43 26.62 15.66
C VAL A 110 28.96 26.48 17.08
N ILE A 111 27.84 25.81 17.30
CA ILE A 111 27.23 25.58 18.63
C ILE A 111 27.17 24.08 18.91
N ALA A 112 27.02 23.69 20.18
CA ALA A 112 26.89 22.28 20.56
C ALA A 112 25.59 21.69 20.06
N LEU A 113 25.58 20.36 19.83
CA LEU A 113 24.35 19.58 19.51
C LEU A 113 23.33 19.81 20.64
N ASN A 114 22.07 19.99 20.25
CA ASN A 114 20.98 20.12 21.21
C ASN A 114 20.70 18.77 21.88
N PRO A 115 20.95 18.61 23.19
CA PRO A 115 20.77 17.36 23.90
C PRO A 115 19.31 16.88 23.95
N GLY A 116 18.35 17.79 23.80
CA GLY A 116 16.94 17.45 23.70
C GLY A 116 16.57 16.61 22.45
N ASN A 117 17.41 16.62 21.40
CA ASN A 117 17.24 15.84 20.19
C ASN A 117 18.01 14.51 20.21
N GLY A 118 18.80 14.25 21.28
CA GLY A 118 19.63 13.07 21.44
C GLY A 118 21.11 13.34 21.27
N GLU A 119 21.91 12.28 21.25
CA GLU A 119 23.35 12.31 21.21
C GLU A 119 23.91 11.86 19.87
N GLU A 120 25.10 12.35 19.54
CA GLU A 120 25.91 11.86 18.44
C GLU A 120 26.43 10.46 18.78
N ARG A 121 26.20 9.49 17.91
CA ARG A 121 26.60 8.09 18.10
C ARG A 121 27.14 7.46 16.83
N ALA A 122 27.87 6.35 16.98
CA ALA A 122 28.24 5.50 15.87
C ALA A 122 26.98 5.08 15.08
N ARG A 123 27.08 5.05 13.75
CA ARG A 123 25.95 4.69 12.89
C ARG A 123 25.54 3.24 13.13
N PRO A 124 24.30 2.98 13.50
CA PRO A 124 23.80 1.62 13.65
C PRO A 124 23.26 1.06 12.33
N LEU A 125 23.23 -0.27 12.24
CA LEU A 125 22.55 -1.05 11.24
C LEU A 125 21.41 -1.82 11.90
N ALA A 126 20.26 -1.80 11.32
CA ALA A 126 19.15 -2.67 11.76
C ALA A 126 19.45 -4.13 11.35
N VAL A 127 19.32 -5.06 12.29
CA VAL A 127 19.45 -6.50 12.08
C VAL A 127 18.18 -7.16 12.53
N ILE A 128 17.56 -7.95 11.66
CA ILE A 128 16.32 -8.68 11.96
C ILE A 128 16.67 -10.11 12.32
N ASP A 129 16.22 -10.57 13.46
CA ASP A 129 16.26 -12.01 13.81
C ASP A 129 15.17 -12.73 13.01
N GLU A 130 15.60 -13.46 11.99
CA GLU A 130 14.71 -14.17 11.08
C GLU A 130 13.93 -15.28 11.77
N THR A 131 14.43 -15.83 12.90
CA THR A 131 13.76 -16.88 13.65
C THR A 131 12.56 -16.36 14.45
N LEU A 132 12.58 -15.08 14.83
CA LEU A 132 11.51 -14.40 15.54
C LEU A 132 10.57 -13.63 14.60
N CYS A 133 10.99 -13.38 13.36
CA CYS A 133 10.23 -12.57 12.40
C CYS A 133 8.95 -13.27 11.94
N ILE A 134 7.80 -12.68 12.22
CA ILE A 134 6.47 -13.20 11.83
C ILE A 134 5.96 -12.69 10.46
N GLY A 135 6.75 -11.89 9.74
CA GLY A 135 6.35 -11.40 8.42
C GLY A 135 5.22 -10.37 8.43
N CYS A 136 5.10 -9.54 9.48
CA CYS A 136 4.00 -8.56 9.64
C CYS A 136 4.10 -7.33 8.73
N THR A 137 5.23 -7.10 8.06
CA THR A 137 5.53 -5.99 7.14
C THR A 137 5.61 -4.58 7.75
N LEU A 138 5.39 -4.40 9.05
CA LEU A 138 5.37 -3.08 9.68
C LEU A 138 6.73 -2.37 9.60
N CYS A 139 7.85 -3.09 9.73
CA CYS A 139 9.20 -2.55 9.58
C CYS A 139 9.47 -2.05 8.15
N MET A 140 8.94 -2.73 7.12
CA MET A 140 9.04 -2.30 5.72
C MET A 140 8.25 -1.01 5.50
N GLN A 141 7.07 -0.89 6.11
CA GLN A 141 6.24 0.30 6.03
C GLN A 141 6.91 1.50 6.71
N ALA A 142 7.58 1.28 7.83
CA ALA A 142 8.29 2.31 8.59
C ALA A 142 9.62 2.73 7.96
N CYS A 143 10.25 1.90 7.11
CA CYS A 143 11.55 2.20 6.53
C CYS A 143 11.48 3.35 5.53
N PRO A 144 12.14 4.51 5.76
CA PRO A 144 12.01 5.68 4.89
C PRO A 144 12.75 5.56 3.55
N VAL A 145 13.62 4.55 3.41
CA VAL A 145 14.52 4.39 2.24
C VAL A 145 14.41 3.02 1.59
N ASP A 146 13.36 2.24 1.90
CA ASP A 146 13.14 0.89 1.38
C ASP A 146 14.34 -0.06 1.55
N ALA A 147 15.02 0.03 2.69
CA ALA A 147 16.17 -0.82 3.00
C ALA A 147 15.79 -2.22 3.51
N ILE A 148 14.51 -2.51 3.73
CA ILE A 148 14.01 -3.78 4.24
C ILE A 148 13.25 -4.49 3.14
N VAL A 149 13.59 -5.75 2.89
CA VAL A 149 12.96 -6.60 1.88
C VAL A 149 12.27 -7.79 2.54
N GLY A 150 11.21 -8.28 1.91
CA GLY A 150 10.41 -9.39 2.40
C GLY A 150 9.01 -9.39 1.78
N ALA A 151 8.13 -10.23 2.30
CA ALA A 151 6.73 -10.29 1.88
C ALA A 151 5.83 -10.62 3.08
N PRO A 152 4.51 -10.37 2.97
CA PRO A 152 3.56 -10.73 4.02
C PRO A 152 3.65 -12.22 4.38
N LYS A 153 3.74 -12.53 5.68
CA LYS A 153 3.90 -13.88 6.24
C LYS A 153 5.21 -14.60 5.85
N LEU A 154 6.19 -13.89 5.32
CA LEU A 154 7.55 -14.36 5.10
C LEU A 154 8.50 -13.52 5.93
N MET A 155 9.65 -14.09 6.33
CA MET A 155 10.67 -13.33 7.06
C MET A 155 11.18 -12.14 6.26
N HIS A 156 11.61 -11.11 6.99
CA HIS A 156 12.20 -9.91 6.40
C HIS A 156 13.69 -9.86 6.66
N THR A 157 14.43 -9.24 5.75
CA THR A 157 15.85 -8.96 5.94
C THR A 157 16.19 -7.52 5.60
N VAL A 158 17.29 -7.03 6.13
CA VAL A 158 17.78 -5.67 5.89
C VAL A 158 18.89 -5.69 4.87
N VAL A 159 18.79 -4.87 3.83
CA VAL A 159 19.87 -4.61 2.89
C VAL A 159 20.80 -3.58 3.54
N ALA A 160 21.94 -4.05 4.03
CA ALA A 160 22.86 -3.28 4.88
C ALA A 160 23.33 -1.97 4.25
N GLU A 161 23.63 -1.99 2.95
CA GLU A 161 24.12 -0.85 2.15
C GLU A 161 23.05 0.24 2.02
N LEU A 162 21.79 -0.11 2.14
CA LEU A 162 20.67 0.81 2.00
C LEU A 162 20.20 1.36 3.36
N CYS A 163 20.54 0.67 4.45
CA CYS A 163 20.10 1.07 5.79
C CYS A 163 20.80 2.37 6.25
N THR A 164 20.01 3.36 6.62
CA THR A 164 20.51 4.66 7.12
C THR A 164 20.70 4.71 8.65
N GLY A 165 20.30 3.67 9.38
CA GLY A 165 20.39 3.61 10.84
C GLY A 165 19.41 4.54 11.56
N CYS A 166 18.23 4.77 11.01
CA CYS A 166 17.23 5.72 11.49
C CYS A 166 16.42 5.24 12.71
N ASP A 167 16.47 3.97 13.08
CA ASP A 167 15.75 3.30 14.18
C ASP A 167 14.21 3.18 13.97
N LEU A 168 13.63 3.75 12.92
CA LEU A 168 12.16 3.82 12.74
C LEU A 168 11.49 2.45 12.56
N CYS A 169 12.24 1.41 12.22
CA CYS A 169 11.71 0.05 12.09
C CYS A 169 11.55 -0.67 13.43
N VAL A 170 12.21 -0.21 14.51
CA VAL A 170 12.20 -0.89 15.82
C VAL A 170 10.86 -0.74 16.54
N PRO A 171 10.31 0.47 16.75
CA PRO A 171 9.08 0.63 17.53
C PRO A 171 7.84 -0.11 16.98
N PRO A 172 7.63 -0.24 15.65
CA PRO A 172 6.46 -0.92 15.13
C PRO A 172 6.57 -2.45 15.12
N CYS A 173 7.72 -3.02 15.51
CA CYS A 173 7.90 -4.47 15.53
C CYS A 173 7.14 -5.10 16.72
N PRO A 174 6.11 -5.93 16.49
CA PRO A 174 5.29 -6.47 17.60
C PRO A 174 5.95 -7.63 18.36
N VAL A 175 7.07 -8.14 17.83
CA VAL A 175 7.81 -9.28 18.41
C VAL A 175 9.25 -8.93 18.77
N ASP A 176 9.61 -7.64 18.72
CA ASP A 176 10.93 -7.09 19.08
C ASP A 176 12.12 -7.82 18.42
N CYS A 177 11.92 -8.32 17.19
CA CYS A 177 12.96 -9.07 16.47
C CYS A 177 14.01 -8.18 15.78
N ILE A 178 14.05 -6.87 16.02
CA ILE A 178 14.95 -5.93 15.35
C ILE A 178 15.93 -5.33 16.34
N ALA A 179 17.21 -5.60 16.16
CA ALA A 179 18.30 -4.99 16.92
C ALA A 179 19.02 -3.91 16.10
N MET A 180 19.47 -2.85 16.76
CA MET A 180 20.31 -1.81 16.17
C MET A 180 21.76 -2.02 16.58
N VAL A 181 22.60 -2.48 15.65
CA VAL A 181 24.01 -2.84 15.89
C VAL A 181 24.93 -1.76 15.36
N PRO A 182 25.81 -1.14 16.16
CA PRO A 182 26.81 -0.18 15.67
C PRO A 182 27.76 -0.83 14.68
N VAL A 183 27.92 -0.25 13.48
CA VAL A 183 28.76 -0.85 12.41
C VAL A 183 29.94 0.03 12.00
N THR A 184 30.08 1.24 12.55
CA THR A 184 31.12 2.19 12.18
C THR A 184 32.24 2.34 13.23
N GLY A 185 32.23 1.47 14.26
CA GLY A 185 33.19 1.55 15.38
C GLY A 185 33.03 2.87 16.14
N GLN A 186 34.12 3.62 16.25
CA GLN A 186 34.12 4.93 16.93
C GLN A 186 33.77 6.11 16.01
N ARG A 187 33.56 5.86 14.71
CA ARG A 187 33.25 6.93 13.76
C ARG A 187 31.80 7.35 13.88
N THR A 188 31.57 8.66 13.95
CA THR A 188 30.26 9.30 14.12
C THR A 188 30.04 10.33 13.00
N GLY A 189 28.85 10.87 12.91
CA GLY A 189 28.50 11.94 11.98
C GLY A 189 28.97 11.66 10.54
N TRP A 190 29.63 12.64 9.94
CA TRP A 190 30.13 12.55 8.56
C TRP A 190 31.41 11.72 8.40
N ASP A 191 32.09 11.34 9.47
CA ASP A 191 33.18 10.36 9.42
C ASP A 191 32.65 8.91 9.21
N ALA A 192 31.41 8.70 9.64
CA ALA A 192 30.71 7.41 9.52
C ALA A 192 29.84 7.31 8.24
N TRP A 193 29.60 8.42 7.57
CA TRP A 193 28.62 8.54 6.49
C TRP A 193 29.08 9.52 5.42
N SER A 194 29.28 9.04 4.20
CA SER A 194 29.75 9.86 3.08
C SER A 194 28.61 10.67 2.44
N GLN A 195 28.96 11.77 1.75
CA GLN A 195 28.00 12.55 0.98
C GLN A 195 27.29 11.69 -0.08
N THR A 196 28.01 10.82 -0.76
CA THR A 196 27.41 9.89 -1.77
C THR A 196 26.35 8.98 -1.16
N GLN A 197 26.57 8.49 0.07
CA GLN A 197 25.59 7.69 0.79
C GLN A 197 24.36 8.51 1.20
N ALA A 198 24.56 9.74 1.63
CA ALA A 198 23.48 10.66 1.95
C ALA A 198 22.63 10.97 0.71
N ASP A 199 23.26 11.30 -0.41
CA ASP A 199 22.56 11.61 -1.66
C ASP A 199 21.77 10.38 -2.19
N ALA A 200 22.37 9.20 -2.12
CA ALA A 200 21.68 7.96 -2.47
C ALA A 200 20.50 7.65 -1.53
N ALA A 201 20.63 7.96 -0.24
CA ALA A 201 19.54 7.80 0.73
C ALA A 201 18.39 8.78 0.45
N ARG A 202 18.69 10.06 0.13
CA ARG A 202 17.70 11.06 -0.29
C ARG A 202 16.95 10.60 -1.53
N MET A 203 17.67 10.19 -2.56
CA MET A 203 17.05 9.71 -3.80
C MET A 203 16.07 8.55 -3.55
N ARG A 204 16.44 7.56 -2.73
CA ARG A 204 15.54 6.46 -2.37
C ARG A 204 14.32 6.92 -1.59
N HIS A 205 14.51 7.83 -0.63
CA HIS A 205 13.42 8.44 0.12
C HIS A 205 12.42 9.14 -0.81
N ASP A 206 12.89 9.95 -1.76
CA ASP A 206 12.06 10.68 -2.70
C ASP A 206 11.30 9.74 -3.64
N LEU A 207 11.96 8.70 -4.15
CA LEU A 207 11.32 7.66 -4.97
C LEU A 207 10.23 6.91 -4.19
N ARG A 208 10.51 6.56 -2.92
CA ARG A 208 9.53 5.96 -2.03
C ARG A 208 8.34 6.88 -1.80
N THR A 209 8.58 8.12 -1.44
CA THR A 209 7.54 9.13 -1.19
C THR A 209 6.64 9.32 -2.42
N ALA A 210 7.25 9.46 -3.60
CA ALA A 210 6.52 9.55 -4.86
C ALA A 210 5.72 8.28 -5.17
N ARG A 211 6.26 7.08 -4.89
CA ARG A 211 5.53 5.81 -5.04
C ARG A 211 4.32 5.76 -4.12
N LEU A 212 4.49 6.03 -2.83
CA LEU A 212 3.42 6.02 -1.84
C LEU A 212 2.33 7.05 -2.15
N ALA A 213 2.70 8.22 -2.67
CA ALA A 213 1.74 9.23 -3.11
C ALA A 213 0.90 8.71 -4.29
N ARG A 214 1.51 8.08 -5.31
CA ARG A 214 0.78 7.48 -6.45
C ARG A 214 -0.14 6.34 -5.99
N GLU A 215 0.33 5.47 -5.10
CA GLU A 215 -0.46 4.35 -4.57
C GLU A 215 -1.68 4.86 -3.79
N ARG A 216 -1.50 5.91 -2.99
CA ARG A 216 -2.59 6.56 -2.24
C ARG A 216 -3.61 7.17 -3.18
N GLN A 217 -3.19 7.96 -4.17
CA GLN A 217 -4.08 8.52 -5.18
C GLN A 217 -4.85 7.44 -5.95
N ALA A 218 -4.19 6.36 -6.35
CA ALA A 218 -4.84 5.24 -7.03
C ALA A 218 -5.84 4.51 -6.12
N SER A 219 -5.55 4.39 -4.82
CA SER A 219 -6.47 3.82 -3.83
C SER A 219 -7.69 4.70 -3.62
N GLU A 220 -7.49 6.00 -3.47
CA GLU A 220 -8.56 7.00 -3.32
C GLU A 220 -9.46 7.04 -4.56
N ALA A 221 -8.88 7.03 -5.75
CA ALA A 221 -9.63 6.98 -7.01
C ALA A 221 -10.49 5.70 -7.12
N ARG A 222 -9.93 4.54 -6.75
CA ARG A 222 -10.68 3.27 -6.70
C ARG A 222 -11.79 3.30 -5.64
N ALA A 223 -11.55 3.90 -4.49
CA ALA A 223 -12.55 4.07 -3.45
C ALA A 223 -13.67 5.01 -3.89
N ALA A 224 -13.33 6.13 -4.55
CA ALA A 224 -14.30 7.07 -5.11
C ALA A 224 -15.15 6.42 -6.22
N ALA A 225 -14.54 5.65 -7.12
CA ALA A 225 -15.26 4.92 -8.17
C ALA A 225 -16.26 3.92 -7.57
N ARG A 226 -15.85 3.13 -6.56
CA ARG A 226 -16.77 2.21 -5.86
C ARG A 226 -17.91 2.93 -5.14
N ARG A 227 -17.65 4.11 -4.55
CA ARG A 227 -18.71 4.92 -3.92
C ARG A 227 -19.69 5.46 -4.96
N ALA A 228 -19.19 5.93 -6.11
CA ALA A 228 -20.03 6.41 -7.21
C ALA A 228 -20.90 5.27 -7.79
N GLU A 229 -20.34 4.09 -7.99
CA GLU A 229 -21.06 2.90 -8.45
C GLU A 229 -22.12 2.45 -7.43
N ALA A 230 -21.78 2.43 -6.13
CA ALA A 230 -22.73 2.13 -5.07
C ALA A 230 -23.86 3.18 -5.00
N ALA A 231 -23.54 4.47 -5.16
CA ALA A 231 -24.55 5.53 -5.19
C ALA A 231 -25.45 5.42 -6.43
N ALA A 232 -24.89 5.11 -7.60
CA ALA A 232 -25.65 4.88 -8.82
C ALA A 232 -26.58 3.67 -8.70
N SER A 233 -26.08 2.56 -8.09
CA SER A 233 -26.91 1.38 -7.84
C SER A 233 -28.01 1.64 -6.82
N ALA A 234 -27.72 2.40 -5.75
CA ALA A 234 -28.72 2.83 -4.78
C ALA A 234 -29.79 3.74 -5.39
N ALA A 235 -29.38 4.69 -6.24
CA ALA A 235 -30.30 5.56 -6.98
C ALA A 235 -31.17 4.76 -7.97
N ALA A 236 -30.60 3.78 -8.67
CA ALA A 236 -31.33 2.89 -9.54
C ALA A 236 -32.32 2.00 -8.75
N CYS A 237 -31.95 1.57 -7.54
CA CYS A 237 -32.81 0.81 -6.66
C CYS A 237 -33.96 1.68 -6.11
N ALA A 238 -33.68 2.95 -5.77
CA ALA A 238 -34.69 3.93 -5.31
C ALA A 238 -35.67 4.37 -6.44
N ALA A 239 -35.25 4.28 -7.70
CA ALA A 239 -36.06 4.59 -8.86
C ALA A 239 -36.95 3.41 -9.32
N GLN A 240 -36.89 2.25 -8.64
CA GLN A 240 -37.71 1.08 -8.96
C GLN A 240 -39.06 1.11 -8.24
N PRO A 241 -40.14 0.56 -8.85
CA PRO A 241 -41.49 0.68 -8.32
C PRO A 241 -41.64 -0.04 -6.98
N THR A 242 -42.44 0.59 -6.15
CA THR A 242 -42.97 0.22 -4.82
C THR A 242 -42.64 -1.14 -4.20
N GLU A 243 -42.41 -1.16 -2.87
CA GLU A 243 -42.19 -2.36 -2.02
C GLU A 243 -43.15 -3.53 -2.31
N GLN A 244 -44.36 -3.25 -2.84
CA GLN A 244 -45.34 -4.24 -3.23
C GLN A 244 -44.86 -5.09 -4.43
N ASP A 245 -44.19 -4.50 -5.44
CA ASP A 245 -43.68 -5.23 -6.60
C ASP A 245 -42.44 -6.07 -6.28
N GLU A 246 -41.61 -5.63 -5.36
CA GLU A 246 -40.47 -6.43 -4.89
C GLU A 246 -40.93 -7.62 -4.04
N ALA A 247 -41.92 -7.44 -3.18
CA ALA A 247 -42.49 -8.53 -2.42
C ALA A 247 -43.19 -9.55 -3.36
N ALA A 248 -43.83 -9.07 -4.41
CA ALA A 248 -44.43 -9.91 -5.43
C ALA A 248 -43.38 -10.70 -6.24
N LYS A 249 -42.26 -10.04 -6.64
CA LYS A 249 -41.13 -10.71 -7.31
C LYS A 249 -40.46 -11.75 -6.42
N LYS A 250 -40.21 -11.43 -5.14
CA LYS A 250 -39.65 -12.38 -4.18
C LYS A 250 -40.57 -13.57 -3.96
N ARG A 251 -41.88 -13.33 -3.81
CA ARG A 251 -42.89 -14.42 -3.73
C ARG A 251 -42.93 -15.27 -4.99
N ALA A 252 -42.87 -14.67 -6.17
CA ALA A 252 -42.84 -15.39 -7.45
C ALA A 252 -41.58 -16.27 -7.60
N ILE A 253 -40.40 -15.76 -7.19
CA ILE A 253 -39.15 -16.54 -7.21
C ILE A 253 -39.23 -17.72 -6.24
N ILE A 254 -39.75 -17.50 -5.03
CA ILE A 254 -39.92 -18.55 -4.02
C ILE A 254 -40.92 -19.59 -4.52
N GLN A 255 -42.07 -19.18 -5.07
CA GLN A 255 -43.07 -20.07 -5.62
C GLN A 255 -42.51 -20.90 -6.80
N ALA A 256 -41.77 -20.27 -7.73
CA ALA A 256 -41.14 -20.95 -8.82
C ALA A 256 -40.07 -21.96 -8.35
N ALA A 257 -39.31 -21.65 -7.30
CA ALA A 257 -38.34 -22.57 -6.70
C ALA A 257 -39.04 -23.77 -6.02
N MET A 258 -40.12 -23.52 -5.28
CA MET A 258 -40.92 -24.56 -4.63
C MET A 258 -41.59 -25.48 -5.66
N GLU A 259 -42.13 -24.90 -6.73
CA GLU A 259 -42.75 -25.68 -7.82
C GLU A 259 -41.74 -26.56 -8.54
N ARG A 260 -40.55 -26.03 -8.85
CA ARG A 260 -39.44 -26.86 -9.43
C ARG A 260 -39.01 -27.98 -8.48
N ALA A 261 -38.95 -27.72 -7.18
CA ALA A 261 -38.62 -28.73 -6.17
C ALA A 261 -39.71 -29.80 -6.09
N ARG A 262 -40.99 -29.41 -6.19
CA ARG A 262 -42.13 -30.34 -6.21
C ARG A 262 -42.12 -31.20 -7.46
N GLN A 263 -41.97 -30.60 -8.65
CA GLN A 263 -41.86 -31.33 -9.94
C GLN A 263 -40.69 -32.29 -9.94
N LYS A 264 -39.53 -31.87 -9.39
CA LYS A 264 -38.36 -32.74 -9.27
C LYS A 264 -38.63 -33.91 -8.30
N LYS A 265 -39.34 -33.67 -7.21
CA LYS A 265 -39.73 -34.74 -6.27
C LYS A 265 -40.72 -35.71 -6.90
N GLU A 266 -41.72 -35.21 -7.63
CA GLU A 266 -42.70 -36.01 -8.37
C GLU A 266 -42.03 -36.83 -9.49
N ALA A 267 -41.13 -36.22 -10.25
CA ALA A 267 -40.35 -36.91 -11.28
C ALA A 267 -39.46 -38.03 -10.74
N LEU A 268 -38.82 -37.81 -9.58
CA LEU A 268 -38.03 -38.84 -8.89
C LEU A 268 -38.93 -39.98 -8.34
N ALA A 269 -40.10 -39.65 -7.81
CA ALA A 269 -41.09 -40.63 -7.35
C ALA A 269 -41.66 -41.48 -8.51
N ALA A 270 -41.93 -40.85 -9.66
CA ALA A 270 -42.37 -41.55 -10.87
C ALA A 270 -41.30 -42.52 -11.46
N GLN A 271 -40.01 -42.25 -11.20
CA GLN A 271 -38.88 -43.12 -11.55
C GLN A 271 -38.60 -44.20 -10.49
N GLY A 272 -39.44 -44.31 -9.44
CA GLY A 272 -39.25 -45.27 -8.37
C GLY A 272 -38.04 -45.01 -7.46
N ILE A 273 -37.46 -43.76 -7.53
CA ILE A 273 -36.32 -43.37 -6.72
C ILE A 273 -36.85 -42.73 -5.45
N ALA A 274 -36.96 -43.52 -4.38
CA ALA A 274 -37.24 -42.99 -3.04
C ALA A 274 -36.02 -42.25 -2.47
N PRO A 275 -36.21 -41.22 -1.63
CA PRO A 275 -35.10 -40.55 -0.93
C PRO A 275 -34.31 -41.60 -0.14
N LYS A 276 -33.00 -41.76 -0.44
CA LYS A 276 -32.12 -42.79 0.12
C LYS A 276 -31.95 -42.72 1.66
N ASN A 277 -32.43 -41.67 2.32
CA ASN A 277 -32.24 -41.43 3.76
C ASN A 277 -33.51 -41.59 4.61
N VAL A 278 -34.59 -42.21 4.07
CA VAL A 278 -35.83 -42.43 4.81
C VAL A 278 -36.02 -43.90 5.24
N GLU A 279 -35.23 -44.80 4.67
CA GLU A 279 -35.29 -46.24 5.04
C GLU A 279 -34.04 -46.61 5.86
N ASN A 280 -34.24 -47.19 7.01
CA ASN A 280 -33.19 -47.58 7.99
C ASN A 280 -32.55 -46.38 8.77
N VAL A 281 -33.35 -45.46 9.23
CA VAL A 281 -32.89 -44.44 10.21
C VAL A 281 -32.66 -45.19 11.54
N THR A 282 -31.43 -45.14 12.06
CA THR A 282 -31.14 -45.72 13.37
C THR A 282 -31.92 -44.95 14.47
N ALA A 283 -32.26 -45.61 15.55
CA ALA A 283 -33.01 -45.01 16.66
C ALA A 283 -32.38 -43.72 17.19
N ASP A 284 -31.04 -43.62 17.17
CA ASP A 284 -30.30 -42.41 17.58
C ASP A 284 -30.51 -41.24 16.59
N VAL A 285 -30.54 -41.51 15.28
CA VAL A 285 -30.78 -40.47 14.26
C VAL A 285 -32.23 -40.02 14.30
N GLN A 286 -33.17 -40.93 14.54
CA GLN A 286 -34.60 -40.59 14.73
C GLN A 286 -34.79 -39.71 15.96
N ALA A 287 -34.13 -40.02 17.09
CA ALA A 287 -34.17 -39.17 18.28
C ALA A 287 -33.60 -37.76 18.03
N GLN A 288 -32.57 -37.62 17.19
CA GLN A 288 -32.01 -36.31 16.80
C GLN A 288 -32.99 -35.52 15.91
N ILE A 289 -33.68 -36.18 15.00
CA ILE A 289 -34.71 -35.57 14.15
C ILE A 289 -35.85 -35.05 15.02
N ASP A 290 -36.38 -35.88 15.91
CA ASP A 290 -37.47 -35.52 16.82
C ASP A 290 -37.07 -34.36 17.76
N ALA A 291 -35.84 -34.36 18.28
CA ALA A 291 -35.30 -33.28 19.09
C ALA A 291 -35.15 -31.97 18.27
N ALA A 292 -34.77 -32.06 17.00
CA ALA A 292 -34.68 -30.87 16.10
C ALA A 292 -36.07 -30.31 15.77
N GLU A 293 -37.05 -31.18 15.56
CA GLU A 293 -38.44 -30.76 15.30
C GLU A 293 -39.09 -30.13 16.56
N ALA A 294 -38.86 -30.72 17.74
CA ALA A 294 -39.30 -30.15 19.01
C ALA A 294 -38.68 -28.76 19.29
N ARG A 295 -37.41 -28.59 18.91
CA ARG A 295 -36.73 -27.28 19.01
C ARG A 295 -37.35 -26.27 18.03
N ARG A 296 -37.66 -26.68 16.81
CA ARG A 296 -38.30 -25.84 15.80
C ARG A 296 -39.69 -25.37 16.26
N GLN A 297 -40.46 -26.26 16.84
CA GLN A 297 -41.79 -25.94 17.39
C GLN A 297 -41.75 -24.97 18.58
N ARG A 298 -40.71 -25.06 19.43
CA ARG A 298 -40.48 -24.11 20.55
C ARG A 298 -40.01 -22.75 20.09
N LEU A 299 -39.32 -22.65 18.96
CA LEU A 299 -38.76 -21.41 18.41
C LEU A 299 -39.70 -20.77 17.37
N ALA A 300 -40.74 -21.44 16.94
CA ALA A 300 -41.76 -20.86 16.11
C ALA A 300 -42.53 -19.79 16.93
N PRO A 301 -42.59 -18.53 16.48
CA PRO A 301 -43.40 -17.53 17.17
C PRO A 301 -44.86 -18.01 17.20
N PRO A 302 -45.63 -17.70 18.28
CA PRO A 302 -47.04 -18.01 18.35
C PRO A 302 -47.71 -17.47 17.07
N ARG A 303 -48.51 -18.26 16.42
CA ARG A 303 -49.42 -17.75 15.38
C ARG A 303 -50.42 -16.86 16.08
N GLU A 304 -50.17 -15.56 16.01
CA GLU A 304 -51.20 -14.55 16.34
C GLU A 304 -52.27 -14.67 15.25
N ASP A 305 -53.40 -15.19 15.60
CA ASP A 305 -54.66 -15.04 14.83
C ASP A 305 -54.91 -13.53 14.73
N ARG A 306 -54.60 -12.95 13.59
CA ARG A 306 -54.98 -11.58 13.30
C ARG A 306 -56.45 -11.60 12.96
N ASP A 307 -57.26 -11.43 14.02
CA ASP A 307 -58.60 -10.96 13.86
C ASP A 307 -58.58 -9.51 13.37
N ASP A 308 -59.33 -9.27 12.31
CA ASP A 308 -59.58 -7.98 11.71
C ASP A 308 -60.24 -7.04 12.74
N GLU A 309 -59.56 -5.97 13.12
CA GLU A 309 -60.23 -4.84 13.77
C GLU A 309 -60.10 -3.57 12.89
N PRO A 310 -61.24 -2.87 12.69
CA PRO A 310 -61.27 -1.76 11.77
C PRO A 310 -60.77 -0.46 12.40
N ASN A 311 -60.03 0.25 11.60
CA ASN A 311 -59.42 1.55 11.72
C ASN A 311 -60.37 2.59 12.38
N GLY A 312 -60.05 3.07 13.58
CA GLY A 312 -60.68 4.21 14.24
C GLY A 312 -59.81 5.48 14.07
N PRO A 313 -60.41 6.68 14.10
CA PRO A 313 -59.85 7.89 13.54
C PRO A 313 -58.81 8.57 14.42
N ALA A 314 -57.86 9.23 13.75
CA ALA A 314 -56.77 10.04 14.30
C ALA A 314 -57.30 11.21 15.15
N THR A 315 -56.69 11.43 16.32
CA THR A 315 -56.77 12.66 17.09
C THR A 315 -55.49 13.50 16.90
N PRO A 316 -55.64 14.84 16.82
CA PRO A 316 -54.52 15.74 16.53
C PRO A 316 -53.71 16.07 17.77
N SER A 317 -52.40 16.21 17.57
CA SER A 317 -51.46 16.73 18.53
C SER A 317 -51.45 18.25 18.56
N GLU A 318 -51.51 18.85 19.73
CA GLU A 318 -51.11 20.22 20.05
C GLU A 318 -50.54 20.31 21.47
N PRO A 319 -49.80 21.38 21.77
CA PRO A 319 -48.80 22.17 21.07
C PRO A 319 -47.34 21.94 21.57
#